data_1f447bec974b8e63ca36a61acd2ae239
#
_entry.id   1f447bec974b8e63ca36a61acd2ae239
#
_cell.length_a   1.000
_cell.length_b   1.000
_cell.length_c   1.000
_cell.angle_alpha   90.00
_cell.angle_beta   90.00
_cell.angle_gamma   90.00
#
_symmetry.space_group_name_H-M   'P 1'
#
loop_
_entity.id
_entity.type
_entity.pdbx_description
1 polymer ?
#
loop_
_entity_poly.entity_id
_entity_poly.type
_entity_poly.pdbx_seq_one_letter_code
_entity_poly.pdbx_strand_id
1 'polypeptide(L)'
;MTVNLARVSRRGALSLVMGGIALPITSGWSAALAVPPTGGDDLPRATPESQGLSSASILAFLDDIEENGFEVQSFMLWRRGHVVAEGWWSPYRADRIHMMHSLTKSVTACAVGLAIADGRFHLEDKVVSFFPEHLPATISDNLAAMTVQDLLTMRTGHAAMVSGSAWRPIKTSWIAEFFKIPVVTKPGTNFVYTSAATYMLSAIVTKTTGQSVADYLKPRVFDPLGIRDYQWPAGPEGISPGANGLSWKTSDSLKLGILHAQKGVWQGKQILPTEWTDAVQYPHVKDTYGYQWWLGPDGTFLADGLFSQLSFVFPRHDAVLAITAGIPEKSHFNSSCVYRHFPAAFMEATSPDRRSAKALDDRSRSLRLLSAAHLTHSPVIHHVSGKNYQFADNSDQVKSMRFDFTDDACVFTMEDQRGSHTIKAGLGRTLEGDTTMTGNKLHHEYELDRMWVIASGEWRDDRTFVMTWSFVETAFRDTVICFFEGPSVRFDRQVNVNSAETSLPTLTGRMT
;
A
#
# COMPACT_ATOMS: atom_id res chain seq x y z
N MET A 1 44.75 -31.90 -44.10
CA MET A 1 46.19 -31.70 -43.72
C MET A 1 46.16 -30.99 -42.39
N THR A 2 46.10 -31.71 -41.35
CA THR A 2 47.21 -32.31 -40.55
C THR A 2 48.06 -31.22 -39.86
N VAL A 3 47.88 -31.14 -38.53
CA VAL A 3 48.90 -31.21 -37.48
C VAL A 3 49.56 -29.87 -37.14
N ASN A 4 49.84 -29.44 -35.93
CA ASN A 4 49.99 -30.11 -34.65
C ASN A 4 50.10 -29.11 -33.48
N LEU A 5 49.81 -29.62 -32.32
CA LEU A 5 50.05 -29.11 -30.95
C LEU A 5 51.50 -28.81 -30.63
N ALA A 6 51.76 -27.88 -29.72
CA ALA A 6 52.76 -28.09 -28.63
C ALA A 6 52.56 -27.17 -27.44
N ARG A 7 52.50 -27.78 -26.26
CA ARG A 7 52.63 -27.26 -24.89
C ARG A 7 54.08 -26.91 -24.56
N VAL A 8 54.25 -26.08 -23.47
CA VAL A 8 55.20 -26.22 -22.33
C VAL A 8 55.43 -24.85 -21.72
N SER A 9 55.15 -24.50 -20.55
CA SER A 9 55.38 -24.79 -19.12
C SER A 9 56.49 -23.91 -18.50
N ARG A 10 56.11 -23.22 -17.43
CA ARG A 10 56.74 -22.97 -16.11
C ARG A 10 58.01 -22.11 -15.91
N ARG A 11 57.83 -21.16 -14.98
CA ARG A 11 58.70 -20.72 -13.85
C ARG A 11 59.84 -19.74 -14.10
N GLY A 12 59.81 -18.67 -13.23
CA GLY A 12 61.05 -18.09 -12.70
C GLY A 12 60.96 -16.60 -12.32
N ALA A 13 60.73 -16.34 -11.06
CA ALA A 13 61.42 -15.46 -10.12
C ALA A 13 61.75 -13.97 -10.39
N LEU A 14 61.29 -13.16 -9.45
CA LEU A 14 61.80 -11.95 -8.81
C LEU A 14 62.96 -11.15 -9.42
N SER A 15 62.73 -9.84 -9.52
CA SER A 15 63.68 -8.80 -9.06
C SER A 15 62.98 -7.46 -8.84
N LEU A 16 63.17 -6.84 -7.69
CA LEU A 16 62.83 -5.47 -7.30
C LEU A 16 63.73 -4.49 -8.08
N VAL A 17 63.13 -3.40 -8.60
CA VAL A 17 63.82 -2.14 -8.80
C VAL A 17 62.91 -0.99 -8.40
N MET A 18 63.33 -0.22 -7.39
CA MET A 18 62.76 1.08 -7.04
C MET A 18 63.11 2.09 -8.10
N GLY A 19 62.13 2.83 -8.57
CA GLY A 19 62.34 4.01 -9.41
C GLY A 19 61.16 4.96 -9.23
N GLY A 20 61.34 6.05 -8.51
CA GLY A 20 60.35 7.11 -8.33
C GLY A 20 60.10 7.85 -9.63
N ILE A 21 58.85 8.08 -9.94
CA ILE A 21 58.41 8.99 -11.01
C ILE A 21 57.13 9.72 -10.56
N ALA A 22 57.17 11.06 -10.85
CA ALA A 22 56.17 12.04 -10.59
C ALA A 22 54.73 11.66 -10.99
N LEU A 23 53.78 12.04 -10.15
CA LEU A 23 52.34 11.97 -10.41
C LEU A 23 51.94 13.08 -11.40
N PRO A 24 51.16 12.77 -12.44
CA PRO A 24 50.33 13.75 -13.10
C PRO A 24 49.04 13.95 -12.29
N ILE A 25 48.73 15.17 -11.94
CA ILE A 25 47.41 15.57 -11.41
C ILE A 25 46.40 15.42 -12.56
N THR A 26 45.71 14.31 -12.58
CA THR A 26 44.49 14.20 -13.38
C THR A 26 43.31 14.49 -12.47
N SER A 27 42.57 15.55 -12.84
CA SER A 27 41.26 15.88 -12.28
C SER A 27 40.33 14.66 -12.36
N GLY A 28 40.32 13.86 -11.29
CA GLY A 28 39.44 12.74 -11.13
C GLY A 28 38.01 13.22 -10.86
N TRP A 29 37.17 13.09 -11.83
CA TRP A 29 35.74 12.99 -11.60
C TRP A 29 35.50 11.73 -10.78
N SER A 30 35.21 11.89 -9.48
CA SER A 30 34.74 10.78 -8.66
C SER A 30 33.40 10.35 -9.20
N ALA A 31 33.37 9.14 -9.76
CA ALA A 31 32.11 8.46 -10.00
C ALA A 31 31.33 8.47 -8.68
N ALA A 32 30.12 9.05 -8.69
CA ALA A 32 29.21 8.97 -7.57
C ALA A 32 29.05 7.48 -7.25
N LEU A 33 29.48 7.09 -6.05
CA LEU A 33 29.24 5.73 -5.56
C LEU A 33 27.72 5.53 -5.61
N ALA A 34 27.28 4.63 -6.46
CA ALA A 34 25.89 4.20 -6.50
C ALA A 34 25.56 3.67 -5.10
N VAL A 35 24.67 4.36 -4.40
CA VAL A 35 24.11 3.85 -3.15
C VAL A 35 23.41 2.54 -3.52
N PRO A 36 23.72 1.41 -2.86
CA PRO A 36 23.03 0.16 -3.16
C PRO A 36 21.51 0.38 -3.04
N PRO A 37 20.68 -0.19 -3.93
CA PRO A 37 19.24 -0.05 -3.83
C PRO A 37 18.78 -0.56 -2.46
N THR A 38 18.21 0.33 -1.66
CA THR A 38 17.78 0.03 -0.28
C THR A 38 16.52 -0.84 -0.24
N GLY A 39 15.82 -1.00 -1.38
CA GLY A 39 14.53 -1.66 -1.47
C GLY A 39 14.46 -3.02 -2.18
N GLY A 40 15.54 -3.50 -2.81
CA GLY A 40 15.52 -4.77 -3.57
C GLY A 40 14.54 -4.77 -4.76
N ASP A 41 14.27 -3.59 -5.34
CA ASP A 41 13.26 -3.36 -6.38
C ASP A 41 13.85 -3.24 -7.80
N ASP A 42 15.16 -3.35 -7.95
CA ASP A 42 15.92 -3.28 -9.22
C ASP A 42 15.77 -1.94 -10.00
N LEU A 43 15.19 -0.90 -9.38
CA LEU A 43 15.05 0.41 -10.02
C LEU A 43 16.36 1.22 -9.84
N PRO A 44 16.87 1.89 -10.90
CA PRO A 44 18.06 2.73 -10.77
C PRO A 44 17.76 4.00 -9.94
N ARG A 45 18.77 4.47 -9.20
CA ARG A 45 18.71 5.70 -8.39
C ARG A 45 19.58 6.77 -9.02
N ALA A 46 19.14 8.04 -8.86
CA ALA A 46 19.89 9.21 -9.26
C ALA A 46 19.59 10.37 -8.30
N THR A 47 20.46 11.40 -8.31
CA THR A 47 20.14 12.62 -7.55
C THR A 47 18.99 13.37 -8.22
N PRO A 48 18.12 14.06 -7.45
CA PRO A 48 17.03 14.86 -8.00
C PRO A 48 17.51 15.84 -9.08
N GLU A 49 18.59 16.56 -8.80
CA GLU A 49 19.15 17.58 -9.69
C GLU A 49 19.60 17.00 -11.04
N SER A 50 20.13 15.78 -11.07
CA SER A 50 20.53 15.11 -12.32
C SER A 50 19.34 14.78 -13.22
N GLN A 51 18.14 14.70 -12.63
CA GLN A 51 16.87 14.45 -13.33
C GLN A 51 16.01 15.71 -13.45
N GLY A 52 16.59 16.89 -13.17
CA GLY A 52 15.93 18.18 -13.32
C GLY A 52 14.86 18.47 -12.26
N LEU A 53 15.09 18.02 -11.03
CA LEU A 53 14.24 18.27 -9.87
C LEU A 53 15.13 18.79 -8.72
N SER A 54 14.67 19.80 -7.99
CA SER A 54 15.40 20.34 -6.84
C SER A 54 15.19 19.47 -5.60
N SER A 55 16.28 19.12 -4.91
CA SER A 55 16.19 18.53 -3.56
C SER A 55 15.46 19.45 -2.58
N ALA A 56 15.55 20.77 -2.74
CA ALA A 56 14.82 21.71 -1.90
C ALA A 56 13.30 21.63 -2.09
N SER A 57 12.81 21.36 -3.32
CA SER A 57 11.38 21.20 -3.58
C SER A 57 10.84 19.91 -2.95
N ILE A 58 11.65 18.84 -2.90
CA ILE A 58 11.28 17.60 -2.20
C ILE A 58 11.27 17.84 -0.69
N LEU A 59 12.26 18.55 -0.14
CA LEU A 59 12.27 18.93 1.28
C LEU A 59 11.02 19.72 1.65
N ALA A 60 10.62 20.71 0.84
CA ALA A 60 9.40 21.48 1.07
C ALA A 60 8.14 20.60 1.08
N PHE A 61 8.09 19.57 0.23
CA PHE A 61 7.01 18.58 0.27
C PHE A 61 7.00 17.77 1.57
N LEU A 62 8.18 17.34 2.05
CA LEU A 62 8.29 16.60 3.33
C LEU A 62 7.96 17.48 4.54
N ASP A 63 8.34 18.76 4.49
CA ASP A 63 8.02 19.74 5.52
C ASP A 63 6.50 19.99 5.58
N ASP A 64 5.84 20.11 4.42
CA ASP A 64 4.38 20.28 4.34
C ASP A 64 3.62 19.06 4.89
N ILE A 65 4.14 17.83 4.68
CA ILE A 65 3.61 16.61 5.30
C ILE A 65 3.67 16.70 6.82
N GLU A 66 4.80 17.11 7.37
CA GLU A 66 5.02 17.19 8.81
C GLU A 66 4.21 18.33 9.45
N GLU A 67 4.21 19.53 8.85
CA GLU A 67 3.49 20.70 9.33
C GLU A 67 1.97 20.48 9.39
N ASN A 68 1.41 19.70 8.46
CA ASN A 68 -0.01 19.35 8.45
C ASN A 68 -0.34 18.07 9.23
N GLY A 69 0.67 17.41 9.82
CA GLY A 69 0.48 16.18 10.59
C GLY A 69 -0.05 15.00 9.75
N PHE A 70 0.26 14.96 8.46
CA PHE A 70 -0.13 13.85 7.59
C PHE A 70 0.70 12.60 7.93
N GLU A 71 0.03 11.53 8.31
CA GLU A 71 0.68 10.26 8.62
C GLU A 71 1.07 9.50 7.35
N VAL A 72 2.08 10.01 6.63
CA VAL A 72 2.71 9.30 5.52
C VAL A 72 3.60 8.19 6.07
N GLN A 73 3.52 7.00 5.50
CA GLN A 73 4.26 5.82 5.94
C GLN A 73 5.45 5.51 5.01
N SER A 74 5.28 5.79 3.72
CA SER A 74 6.37 5.72 2.74
C SER A 74 6.08 6.60 1.54
N PHE A 75 7.15 7.02 0.84
CA PHE A 75 7.05 7.61 -0.49
C PHE A 75 8.22 7.17 -1.37
N MET A 76 7.99 7.09 -2.66
CA MET A 76 9.01 6.92 -3.70
C MET A 76 8.68 7.80 -4.88
N LEU A 77 9.62 8.64 -5.29
CA LEU A 77 9.50 9.54 -6.43
C LEU A 77 10.46 9.10 -7.54
N TRP A 78 9.89 8.76 -8.69
CA TRP A 78 10.62 8.38 -9.89
C TRP A 78 10.53 9.49 -10.94
N ARG A 79 11.61 9.73 -11.67
CA ARG A 79 11.66 10.67 -12.79
C ARG A 79 12.70 10.26 -13.82
N ARG A 80 12.34 10.30 -15.12
CA ARG A 80 13.25 10.07 -16.26
C ARG A 80 14.13 8.83 -16.08
N GLY A 81 13.53 7.71 -15.72
CA GLY A 81 14.22 6.43 -15.60
C GLY A 81 14.81 6.13 -14.23
N HIS A 82 14.77 7.04 -13.25
CA HIS A 82 15.44 6.87 -11.96
C HIS A 82 14.52 7.20 -10.78
N VAL A 83 14.64 6.49 -9.68
CA VAL A 83 14.15 6.93 -8.38
C VAL A 83 15.05 8.07 -7.91
N VAL A 84 14.44 9.22 -7.66
CA VAL A 84 15.16 10.47 -7.30
C VAL A 84 15.02 10.82 -5.83
N ALA A 85 14.01 10.29 -5.15
CA ALA A 85 13.85 10.36 -3.70
C ALA A 85 12.97 9.21 -3.21
N GLU A 86 13.26 8.74 -2.02
CA GLU A 86 12.49 7.71 -1.34
C GLU A 86 12.65 7.84 0.18
N GLY A 87 11.63 7.40 0.94
CA GLY A 87 11.68 7.43 2.38
C GLY A 87 10.58 6.59 3.02
N TRP A 88 10.88 6.03 4.17
CA TRP A 88 9.96 5.26 5.00
C TRP A 88 9.97 5.83 6.42
N TRP A 89 8.80 6.17 6.90
CA TRP A 89 8.65 6.60 8.29
C TRP A 89 8.70 5.38 9.20
N SER A 90 9.79 5.23 9.97
CA SER A 90 9.89 4.15 10.94
C SER A 90 8.62 4.09 11.83
N PRO A 91 8.01 2.90 12.01
CA PRO A 91 8.56 1.56 11.81
C PRO A 91 8.33 0.91 10.43
N TYR A 92 7.79 1.63 9.46
CA TYR A 92 7.62 1.12 8.09
C TYR A 92 8.96 0.99 7.37
N ARG A 93 9.07 0.02 6.43
CA ARG A 93 10.32 -0.34 5.75
C ARG A 93 10.07 -0.71 4.29
N ALA A 94 11.11 -0.55 3.46
CA ALA A 94 11.06 -0.80 2.03
C ALA A 94 10.80 -2.27 1.64
N ASP A 95 11.24 -3.22 2.47
CA ASP A 95 11.12 -4.66 2.24
C ASP A 95 9.76 -5.25 2.61
N ARG A 96 8.83 -4.42 3.17
CA ARG A 96 7.51 -4.88 3.58
C ARG A 96 6.43 -4.56 2.56
N ILE A 97 5.51 -5.50 2.41
CA ILE A 97 4.26 -5.27 1.69
C ILE A 97 3.33 -4.36 2.49
N HIS A 98 2.41 -3.73 1.80
CA HIS A 98 1.40 -2.85 2.40
C HIS A 98 0.05 -3.06 1.70
N MET A 99 -1.04 -3.02 2.46
CA MET A 99 -2.39 -3.19 1.94
C MET A 99 -2.80 -1.99 1.08
N MET A 100 -3.12 -2.23 -0.19
CA MET A 100 -3.36 -1.20 -1.20
C MET A 100 -4.80 -0.73 -1.30
N HIS A 101 -5.74 -1.37 -0.62
CA HIS A 101 -7.16 -1.00 -0.72
C HIS A 101 -7.60 -0.85 -2.18
N SER A 102 -8.27 0.26 -2.53
CA SER A 102 -8.83 0.49 -3.87
C SER A 102 -7.82 0.75 -4.98
N LEU A 103 -6.53 1.01 -4.68
CA LEU A 103 -5.48 1.01 -5.71
C LEU A 103 -5.49 -0.31 -6.51
N THR A 104 -5.90 -1.41 -5.87
CA THR A 104 -6.10 -2.73 -6.49
C THR A 104 -6.97 -2.67 -7.75
N LYS A 105 -7.93 -1.75 -7.83
CA LYS A 105 -8.81 -1.60 -9.00
C LYS A 105 -8.03 -1.29 -10.27
N SER A 106 -7.04 -0.43 -10.17
CA SER A 106 -6.16 -0.10 -11.31
C SER A 106 -5.31 -1.29 -11.76
N VAL A 107 -4.94 -2.18 -10.81
CA VAL A 107 -4.26 -3.44 -11.14
C VAL A 107 -5.21 -4.42 -11.84
N THR A 108 -6.46 -4.50 -11.39
CA THR A 108 -7.49 -5.31 -12.07
C THR A 108 -7.75 -4.81 -13.50
N ALA A 109 -7.71 -3.50 -13.72
CA ALA A 109 -7.82 -2.93 -15.06
C ALA A 109 -6.71 -3.42 -16.00
N CYS A 110 -5.49 -3.66 -15.52
CA CYS A 110 -4.42 -4.26 -16.33
C CYS A 110 -4.83 -5.65 -16.84
N ALA A 111 -5.46 -6.48 -16.00
CA ALA A 111 -5.94 -7.81 -16.42
C ALA A 111 -7.07 -7.71 -17.44
N VAL A 112 -7.98 -6.74 -17.28
CA VAL A 112 -9.06 -6.50 -18.25
C VAL A 112 -8.48 -6.10 -19.61
N GLY A 113 -7.51 -5.16 -19.64
CA GLY A 113 -6.88 -4.72 -20.89
C GLY A 113 -6.15 -5.86 -21.63
N LEU A 114 -5.43 -6.69 -20.89
CA LEU A 114 -4.77 -7.87 -21.45
C LEU A 114 -5.77 -8.91 -21.97
N ALA A 115 -6.86 -9.17 -21.23
CA ALA A 115 -7.87 -10.12 -21.65
C ALA A 115 -8.64 -9.64 -22.90
N ILE A 116 -8.88 -8.35 -23.04
CA ILE A 116 -9.44 -7.75 -24.26
C ILE A 116 -8.44 -7.90 -25.42
N ALA A 117 -7.17 -7.61 -25.21
CA ALA A 117 -6.13 -7.79 -26.24
C ALA A 117 -5.95 -9.25 -26.66
N ASP A 118 -6.16 -10.20 -25.74
CA ASP A 118 -6.18 -11.64 -26.01
C ASP A 118 -7.50 -12.10 -26.69
N GLY A 119 -8.45 -11.18 -26.98
CA GLY A 119 -9.73 -11.47 -27.63
C GLY A 119 -10.70 -12.30 -26.77
N ARG A 120 -10.57 -12.24 -25.44
CA ARG A 120 -11.40 -13.00 -24.50
C ARG A 120 -12.81 -12.43 -24.36
N PHE A 121 -12.94 -11.12 -24.46
CA PHE A 121 -14.19 -10.36 -24.45
C PHE A 121 -13.94 -8.93 -24.96
N HIS A 122 -15.03 -8.17 -25.15
CA HIS A 122 -15.01 -6.80 -25.63
C HIS A 122 -15.68 -5.84 -24.63
N LEU A 123 -15.46 -4.54 -24.80
CA LEU A 123 -16.03 -3.50 -23.94
C LEU A 123 -17.57 -3.47 -23.98
N GLU A 124 -18.14 -3.78 -25.12
CA GLU A 124 -19.58 -3.77 -25.41
C GLU A 124 -20.33 -5.02 -24.94
N ASP A 125 -19.60 -6.08 -24.57
CA ASP A 125 -20.20 -7.34 -24.13
C ASP A 125 -21.06 -7.15 -22.90
N LYS A 126 -22.22 -7.81 -22.91
CA LYS A 126 -23.20 -7.69 -21.82
C LYS A 126 -22.78 -8.47 -20.60
N VAL A 127 -22.81 -7.83 -19.43
CA VAL A 127 -22.40 -8.49 -18.16
C VAL A 127 -23.22 -9.74 -17.89
N VAL A 128 -24.50 -9.74 -18.23
CA VAL A 128 -25.40 -10.90 -18.07
C VAL A 128 -24.99 -12.12 -18.89
N SER A 129 -24.31 -11.93 -20.02
CA SER A 129 -23.91 -13.04 -20.89
C SER A 129 -22.79 -13.92 -20.31
N PHE A 130 -22.01 -13.41 -19.35
CA PHE A 130 -20.92 -14.17 -18.74
C PHE A 130 -21.38 -15.14 -17.64
N PHE A 131 -22.53 -14.87 -17.00
CA PHE A 131 -22.97 -15.57 -15.80
C PHE A 131 -24.47 -15.96 -15.85
N PRO A 132 -24.92 -16.68 -16.90
CA PRO A 132 -26.33 -17.03 -17.03
C PRO A 132 -26.86 -17.84 -15.84
N GLU A 133 -25.99 -18.60 -15.16
CA GLU A 133 -26.31 -19.43 -13.99
C GLU A 133 -26.59 -18.63 -12.70
N HIS A 134 -26.23 -17.34 -12.64
CA HIS A 134 -26.43 -16.47 -11.48
C HIS A 134 -27.52 -15.42 -11.67
N LEU A 135 -28.17 -15.41 -12.83
CA LEU A 135 -29.15 -14.38 -13.15
C LEU A 135 -30.44 -14.52 -12.33
N PRO A 136 -31.09 -13.42 -11.94
CA PRO A 136 -32.40 -13.47 -11.31
C PRO A 136 -33.47 -13.97 -12.29
N ALA A 137 -34.57 -14.48 -11.76
CA ALA A 137 -35.69 -14.98 -12.59
C ALA A 137 -36.26 -13.91 -13.54
N THR A 138 -36.15 -12.64 -13.17
CA THR A 138 -36.55 -11.48 -14.02
C THR A 138 -35.36 -10.55 -14.20
N ILE A 139 -34.94 -10.37 -15.44
CA ILE A 139 -33.85 -9.48 -15.82
C ILE A 139 -34.48 -8.16 -16.28
N SER A 140 -34.18 -7.06 -15.59
CA SER A 140 -34.63 -5.73 -16.02
C SER A 140 -33.90 -5.28 -17.30
N ASP A 141 -34.52 -4.40 -18.08
CA ASP A 141 -33.90 -3.83 -19.29
C ASP A 141 -32.56 -3.15 -19.00
N ASN A 142 -32.47 -2.46 -17.86
CA ASN A 142 -31.22 -1.83 -17.42
C ASN A 142 -30.13 -2.88 -17.11
N LEU A 143 -30.45 -3.94 -16.37
CA LEU A 143 -29.49 -5.01 -16.09
C LEU A 143 -29.03 -5.70 -17.38
N ALA A 144 -29.97 -5.99 -18.30
CA ALA A 144 -29.68 -6.60 -19.61
C ALA A 144 -28.78 -5.70 -20.49
N ALA A 145 -28.88 -4.37 -20.32
CA ALA A 145 -28.11 -3.41 -21.11
C ALA A 145 -26.67 -3.21 -20.62
N MET A 146 -26.37 -3.54 -19.34
CA MET A 146 -25.06 -3.28 -18.69
C MET A 146 -23.91 -3.97 -19.45
N THR A 147 -22.84 -3.22 -19.73
CA THR A 147 -21.66 -3.66 -20.46
C THR A 147 -20.41 -3.72 -19.57
N VAL A 148 -19.35 -4.35 -20.07
CA VAL A 148 -18.01 -4.33 -19.44
C VAL A 148 -17.51 -2.87 -19.30
N GLN A 149 -17.76 -2.01 -20.29
CA GLN A 149 -17.39 -0.60 -20.22
C GLN A 149 -18.10 0.13 -19.07
N ASP A 150 -19.36 -0.20 -18.80
CA ASP A 150 -20.09 0.40 -17.68
C ASP A 150 -19.49 0.01 -16.32
N LEU A 151 -18.97 -1.23 -16.20
CA LEU A 151 -18.23 -1.65 -15.02
C LEU A 151 -16.90 -0.87 -14.88
N LEU A 152 -16.11 -0.76 -15.97
CA LEU A 152 -14.84 -0.05 -15.99
C LEU A 152 -14.97 1.42 -15.61
N THR A 153 -16.05 2.06 -16.04
CA THR A 153 -16.31 3.49 -15.83
C THR A 153 -17.15 3.78 -14.60
N MET A 154 -17.48 2.78 -13.76
CA MET A 154 -18.33 2.96 -12.58
C MET A 154 -19.71 3.55 -12.91
N ARG A 155 -20.27 3.23 -14.08
CA ARG A 155 -21.59 3.71 -14.55
C ARG A 155 -22.59 2.58 -14.70
N THR A 156 -22.63 1.71 -13.70
CA THR A 156 -23.43 0.48 -13.68
C THR A 156 -24.95 0.71 -13.60
N GLY A 157 -25.38 1.92 -13.22
CA GLY A 157 -26.81 2.23 -13.02
C GLY A 157 -27.34 1.85 -11.63
N HIS A 158 -26.50 1.39 -10.71
CA HIS A 158 -26.87 1.18 -9.30
C HIS A 158 -27.14 2.51 -8.60
N ALA A 159 -28.03 2.50 -7.59
CA ALA A 159 -28.40 3.71 -6.84
C ALA A 159 -27.31 4.17 -5.87
N ALA A 160 -26.53 3.23 -5.31
CA ALA A 160 -25.57 3.51 -4.26
C ALA A 160 -24.32 2.61 -4.40
N MET A 161 -23.25 3.04 -3.75
CA MET A 161 -22.03 2.29 -3.63
C MET A 161 -22.24 1.00 -2.82
N VAL A 162 -21.66 -0.10 -3.30
CA VAL A 162 -21.42 -1.30 -2.50
C VAL A 162 -19.93 -1.36 -2.19
N SER A 163 -19.59 -1.24 -0.91
CA SER A 163 -18.20 -1.32 -0.47
C SER A 163 -17.68 -2.77 -0.50
N GLY A 164 -16.36 -2.93 -0.64
CA GLY A 164 -15.76 -4.27 -0.57
C GLY A 164 -15.91 -4.94 0.79
N SER A 165 -16.10 -4.17 1.87
CA SER A 165 -16.36 -4.71 3.21
C SER A 165 -17.76 -5.33 3.34
N ALA A 166 -18.77 -4.80 2.63
CA ALA A 166 -20.14 -5.31 2.71
C ALA A 166 -20.27 -6.79 2.31
N TRP A 167 -19.43 -7.25 1.41
CA TRP A 167 -19.48 -8.65 0.94
C TRP A 167 -18.52 -9.60 1.67
N ARG A 168 -17.58 -9.08 2.45
CA ARG A 168 -16.57 -9.90 3.14
C ARG A 168 -17.15 -10.99 4.05
N PRO A 169 -18.25 -10.77 4.80
CA PRO A 169 -18.88 -11.81 5.58
C PRO A 169 -19.58 -12.90 4.75
N ILE A 170 -19.89 -12.61 3.46
CA ILE A 170 -20.60 -13.52 2.57
C ILE A 170 -19.63 -14.59 2.07
N LYS A 171 -19.89 -15.84 2.42
CA LYS A 171 -19.06 -16.99 2.04
C LYS A 171 -19.62 -17.76 0.83
N THR A 172 -20.71 -17.25 0.24
CA THR A 172 -21.34 -17.78 -0.98
C THR A 172 -20.91 -16.97 -2.20
N SER A 173 -21.66 -17.02 -3.30
CA SER A 173 -21.31 -16.32 -4.55
C SER A 173 -21.51 -14.81 -4.46
N TRP A 174 -20.45 -14.04 -4.62
CA TRP A 174 -20.54 -12.59 -4.77
C TRP A 174 -21.07 -12.17 -6.15
N ILE A 175 -20.94 -13.03 -7.16
CA ILE A 175 -21.59 -12.83 -8.47
C ILE A 175 -23.10 -12.80 -8.30
N ALA A 176 -23.65 -13.77 -7.56
CA ALA A 176 -25.07 -13.79 -7.27
C ALA A 176 -25.52 -12.57 -6.47
N GLU A 177 -24.71 -12.09 -5.53
CA GLU A 177 -24.99 -10.84 -4.78
C GLU A 177 -25.01 -9.61 -5.69
N PHE A 178 -24.10 -9.52 -6.66
CA PHE A 178 -24.12 -8.44 -7.65
C PHE A 178 -25.45 -8.38 -8.39
N PHE A 179 -25.94 -9.50 -8.90
CA PHE A 179 -27.20 -9.57 -9.66
C PHE A 179 -28.46 -9.32 -8.82
N LYS A 180 -28.37 -9.33 -7.50
CA LYS A 180 -29.47 -8.92 -6.60
C LYS A 180 -29.59 -7.41 -6.44
N ILE A 181 -28.53 -6.63 -6.79
CA ILE A 181 -28.55 -5.18 -6.64
C ILE A 181 -29.43 -4.57 -7.74
N PRO A 182 -30.47 -3.79 -7.42
CA PRO A 182 -31.32 -3.17 -8.44
C PRO A 182 -30.55 -2.18 -9.31
N VAL A 183 -30.65 -2.32 -10.63
CA VAL A 183 -30.12 -1.36 -11.62
C VAL A 183 -31.23 -0.34 -11.93
N VAL A 184 -31.21 0.78 -11.21
CA VAL A 184 -32.32 1.75 -11.16
C VAL A 184 -32.26 2.81 -12.26
N THR A 185 -31.09 3.04 -12.85
CA THR A 185 -30.90 3.96 -13.97
C THR A 185 -30.23 3.24 -15.14
N LYS A 186 -30.33 3.81 -16.33
CA LYS A 186 -29.69 3.26 -17.52
C LYS A 186 -28.16 3.22 -17.32
N PRO A 187 -27.49 2.06 -17.49
CA PRO A 187 -26.03 1.98 -17.47
C PRO A 187 -25.39 2.97 -18.44
N GLY A 188 -24.21 3.44 -18.13
CA GLY A 188 -23.51 4.46 -18.91
C GLY A 188 -23.92 5.91 -18.62
N THR A 189 -24.88 6.17 -17.73
CA THR A 189 -25.37 7.53 -17.45
C THR A 189 -24.79 8.15 -16.18
N ASN A 190 -24.96 7.50 -15.03
CA ASN A 190 -24.60 8.05 -13.72
C ASN A 190 -23.34 7.37 -13.17
N PHE A 191 -22.41 8.17 -12.69
CA PHE A 191 -21.22 7.68 -11.99
C PHE A 191 -21.57 7.36 -10.54
N VAL A 192 -21.36 6.09 -10.15
CA VAL A 192 -21.45 5.64 -8.77
C VAL A 192 -20.25 4.76 -8.50
N TYR A 193 -19.26 5.26 -7.77
CA TYR A 193 -18.08 4.49 -7.40
C TYR A 193 -18.46 3.29 -6.56
N THR A 194 -18.19 2.07 -7.02
CA THR A 194 -18.62 0.85 -6.36
C THR A 194 -17.63 -0.30 -6.52
N SER A 195 -17.28 -0.96 -5.43
CA SER A 195 -16.41 -2.13 -5.44
C SER A 195 -17.02 -3.33 -6.15
N ALA A 196 -18.36 -3.41 -6.19
CA ALA A 196 -19.09 -4.46 -6.89
C ALA A 196 -18.79 -4.48 -8.40
N ALA A 197 -18.64 -3.30 -9.03
CA ALA A 197 -18.30 -3.22 -10.46
C ALA A 197 -16.92 -3.84 -10.76
N THR A 198 -15.91 -3.52 -9.95
CA THR A 198 -14.58 -4.06 -10.17
C THR A 198 -14.48 -5.55 -9.81
N TYR A 199 -15.24 -6.01 -8.80
CA TYR A 199 -15.35 -7.44 -8.56
C TYR A 199 -15.89 -8.18 -9.80
N MET A 200 -16.93 -7.65 -10.46
CA MET A 200 -17.46 -8.25 -11.68
C MET A 200 -16.44 -8.26 -12.83
N LEU A 201 -15.60 -7.23 -12.95
CA LEU A 201 -14.47 -7.26 -13.89
C LEU A 201 -13.51 -8.41 -13.59
N SER A 202 -13.17 -8.61 -12.31
CA SER A 202 -12.34 -9.73 -11.87
C SER A 202 -13.00 -11.08 -12.17
N ALA A 203 -14.30 -11.20 -11.93
CA ALA A 203 -15.06 -12.41 -12.21
C ALA A 203 -15.13 -12.72 -13.72
N ILE A 204 -15.29 -11.69 -14.58
CA ILE A 204 -15.29 -11.84 -16.06
C ILE A 204 -13.91 -12.31 -16.52
N VAL A 205 -12.82 -11.71 -16.05
CA VAL A 205 -11.45 -12.16 -16.36
C VAL A 205 -11.29 -13.63 -15.93
N THR A 206 -11.69 -13.99 -14.73
CA THR A 206 -11.58 -15.36 -14.22
C THR A 206 -12.39 -16.34 -15.07
N LYS A 207 -13.64 -16.00 -15.40
CA LYS A 207 -14.54 -16.83 -16.22
C LYS A 207 -13.98 -17.09 -17.63
N THR A 208 -13.42 -16.05 -18.24
CA THR A 208 -13.00 -16.12 -19.66
C THR A 208 -11.58 -16.62 -19.86
N THR A 209 -10.72 -16.51 -18.84
CA THR A 209 -9.34 -16.99 -18.91
C THR A 209 -9.11 -18.30 -18.17
N GLY A 210 -10.00 -18.70 -17.27
CA GLY A 210 -9.83 -19.85 -16.39
C GLY A 210 -8.83 -19.63 -15.25
N GLN A 211 -8.37 -18.39 -15.03
CA GLN A 211 -7.37 -18.01 -14.03
C GLN A 211 -7.89 -16.87 -13.16
N SER A 212 -7.53 -16.87 -11.88
CA SER A 212 -7.77 -15.68 -11.05
C SER A 212 -7.01 -14.47 -11.65
N VAL A 213 -7.45 -13.24 -11.33
CA VAL A 213 -6.72 -12.03 -11.79
C VAL A 213 -5.26 -12.06 -11.32
N ALA A 214 -5.00 -12.50 -10.11
CA ALA A 214 -3.64 -12.62 -9.58
C ALA A 214 -2.79 -13.60 -10.41
N ASP A 215 -3.31 -14.79 -10.70
CA ASP A 215 -2.61 -15.79 -11.49
C ASP A 215 -2.45 -15.38 -12.97
N TYR A 216 -3.44 -14.70 -13.52
CA TYR A 216 -3.40 -14.20 -14.89
C TYR A 216 -2.36 -13.10 -15.08
N LEU A 217 -2.26 -12.17 -14.09
CA LEU A 217 -1.28 -11.08 -14.13
C LEU A 217 0.14 -11.54 -13.77
N LYS A 218 0.30 -12.60 -12.98
CA LYS A 218 1.61 -13.02 -12.49
C LYS A 218 2.65 -13.17 -13.63
N PRO A 219 2.48 -14.03 -14.63
CA PRO A 219 3.48 -14.19 -15.70
C PRO A 219 3.49 -13.03 -16.71
N ARG A 220 2.42 -12.25 -16.81
CA ARG A 220 2.23 -11.19 -17.81
C ARG A 220 2.72 -9.83 -17.36
N VAL A 221 2.53 -9.51 -16.06
CA VAL A 221 2.84 -8.20 -15.50
C VAL A 221 3.78 -8.33 -14.31
N PHE A 222 3.46 -9.15 -13.29
CA PHE A 222 4.22 -9.16 -12.04
C PHE A 222 5.64 -9.69 -12.23
N ASP A 223 5.80 -10.84 -12.85
CA ASP A 223 7.14 -11.41 -13.11
C ASP A 223 8.02 -10.50 -13.99
N PRO A 224 7.53 -9.93 -15.12
CA PRO A 224 8.30 -8.97 -15.92
C PRO A 224 8.72 -7.70 -15.15
N LEU A 225 7.88 -7.20 -14.25
CA LEU A 225 8.18 -6.05 -13.40
C LEU A 225 9.01 -6.41 -12.17
N GLY A 226 9.33 -7.68 -11.95
CA GLY A 226 10.04 -8.15 -10.76
C GLY A 226 9.22 -8.03 -9.47
N ILE A 227 7.88 -8.02 -9.56
CA ILE A 227 6.95 -8.02 -8.41
C ILE A 227 6.84 -9.48 -7.93
N ARG A 228 7.34 -9.76 -6.73
CA ARG A 228 7.42 -11.13 -6.20
C ARG A 228 6.73 -11.29 -4.86
N ASP A 229 6.91 -10.32 -3.98
CA ASP A 229 6.38 -10.34 -2.63
C ASP A 229 5.04 -9.58 -2.62
N TYR A 230 3.95 -10.29 -2.88
CA TYR A 230 2.61 -9.74 -2.82
C TYR A 230 1.65 -10.77 -2.21
N GLN A 231 0.55 -10.26 -1.68
CA GLN A 231 -0.57 -11.07 -1.21
C GLN A 231 -1.86 -10.56 -1.84
N TRP A 232 -2.66 -11.48 -2.37
CA TRP A 232 -3.97 -11.17 -2.90
C TRP A 232 -4.91 -12.35 -2.64
N PRO A 233 -5.45 -12.48 -1.43
CA PRO A 233 -6.34 -13.58 -1.07
C PRO A 233 -7.55 -13.65 -1.99
N ALA A 234 -7.92 -14.86 -2.40
CA ALA A 234 -9.12 -15.08 -3.18
C ALA A 234 -10.38 -14.95 -2.31
N GLY A 235 -11.45 -14.43 -2.91
CA GLY A 235 -12.79 -14.48 -2.38
C GLY A 235 -13.47 -15.83 -2.64
N PRO A 236 -14.78 -15.92 -2.43
CA PRO A 236 -15.55 -17.09 -2.82
C PRO A 236 -15.31 -17.46 -4.29
N GLU A 237 -15.45 -18.75 -4.61
CA GLU A 237 -15.30 -19.29 -5.97
C GLU A 237 -13.86 -19.13 -6.53
N GLY A 238 -12.86 -18.84 -5.69
CA GLY A 238 -11.47 -18.66 -6.11
C GLY A 238 -11.21 -17.37 -6.90
N ILE A 239 -12.15 -16.42 -6.88
CA ILE A 239 -12.06 -15.16 -7.62
C ILE A 239 -11.33 -14.13 -6.76
N SER A 240 -10.31 -13.45 -7.30
CA SER A 240 -9.68 -12.30 -6.64
C SER A 240 -10.73 -11.21 -6.37
N PRO A 241 -10.77 -10.56 -5.20
CA PRO A 241 -11.74 -9.50 -4.92
C PRO A 241 -11.74 -8.36 -5.95
N GLY A 242 -10.63 -8.15 -6.66
CA GLY A 242 -10.46 -7.19 -7.75
C GLY A 242 -10.50 -5.74 -7.31
N ALA A 243 -11.45 -5.38 -6.46
CA ALA A 243 -11.64 -4.01 -5.97
C ALA A 243 -10.72 -3.63 -4.81
N ASN A 244 -10.16 -4.61 -4.13
CA ASN A 244 -9.27 -4.48 -2.97
C ASN A 244 -8.55 -5.81 -2.69
N GLY A 245 -7.86 -5.89 -1.56
CA GLY A 245 -7.24 -7.13 -1.05
C GLY A 245 -5.81 -7.37 -1.52
N LEU A 246 -5.30 -6.60 -2.48
CA LEU A 246 -3.89 -6.66 -2.85
C LEU A 246 -3.03 -5.96 -1.80
N SER A 247 -1.98 -6.65 -1.37
CA SER A 247 -0.88 -6.07 -0.59
C SER A 247 0.43 -6.29 -1.33
N TRP A 248 1.22 -5.25 -1.52
CA TRP A 248 2.52 -5.27 -2.17
C TRP A 248 3.41 -4.11 -1.70
N LYS A 249 4.65 -4.02 -2.15
CA LYS A 249 5.58 -2.97 -1.74
C LYS A 249 5.25 -1.62 -2.37
N THR A 250 5.70 -0.54 -1.74
CA THR A 250 5.62 0.82 -2.31
C THR A 250 6.27 0.91 -3.68
N SER A 251 7.40 0.22 -3.85
CA SER A 251 8.09 0.10 -5.15
C SER A 251 7.23 -0.54 -6.23
N ASP A 252 6.31 -1.45 -5.88
CA ASP A 252 5.44 -2.10 -6.86
C ASP A 252 4.30 -1.16 -7.29
N SER A 253 3.79 -0.32 -6.37
CA SER A 253 2.89 0.79 -6.72
C SER A 253 3.58 1.79 -7.65
N LEU A 254 4.87 2.07 -7.41
CA LEU A 254 5.67 2.92 -8.29
C LEU A 254 5.82 2.30 -9.68
N LYS A 255 6.16 1.01 -9.76
CA LYS A 255 6.29 0.27 -11.03
C LYS A 255 4.99 0.24 -11.84
N LEU A 256 3.84 0.11 -11.17
CA LEU A 256 2.53 0.23 -11.83
C LEU A 256 2.37 1.59 -12.52
N GLY A 257 2.69 2.67 -11.81
CA GLY A 257 2.64 4.03 -12.37
C GLY A 257 3.64 4.23 -13.52
N ILE A 258 4.88 3.75 -13.38
CA ILE A 258 5.91 3.82 -14.43
C ILE A 258 5.46 3.08 -15.69
N LEU A 259 4.89 1.87 -15.54
CA LEU A 259 4.37 1.10 -16.67
C LEU A 259 3.33 1.89 -17.46
N HIS A 260 2.44 2.62 -16.79
CA HIS A 260 1.43 3.46 -17.45
C HIS A 260 2.05 4.75 -18.01
N ALA A 261 2.98 5.40 -17.30
CA ALA A 261 3.72 6.56 -17.81
C ALA A 261 4.48 6.25 -19.11
N GLN A 262 5.01 5.03 -19.21
CA GLN A 262 5.74 4.52 -20.38
C GLN A 262 4.86 3.80 -21.41
N LYS A 263 3.55 4.07 -21.39
CA LYS A 263 2.59 3.50 -22.37
C LYS A 263 2.62 1.97 -22.45
N GLY A 264 2.76 1.32 -21.32
CA GLY A 264 2.77 -0.13 -21.21
C GLY A 264 4.11 -0.79 -21.52
N VAL A 265 5.17 -0.02 -21.76
CA VAL A 265 6.51 -0.55 -22.04
C VAL A 265 7.29 -0.69 -20.73
N TRP A 266 7.95 -1.82 -20.53
CA TRP A 266 8.87 -2.07 -19.41
C TRP A 266 10.17 -2.68 -19.93
N GLN A 267 11.31 -2.02 -19.69
CA GLN A 267 12.63 -2.44 -20.14
C GLN A 267 12.66 -2.82 -21.65
N GLY A 268 12.01 -2.01 -22.48
CA GLY A 268 11.92 -2.19 -23.93
C GLY A 268 10.92 -3.25 -24.41
N LYS A 269 10.19 -3.90 -23.50
CA LYS A 269 9.16 -4.90 -23.84
C LYS A 269 7.77 -4.32 -23.60
N GLN A 270 6.85 -4.49 -24.57
CA GLN A 270 5.44 -4.16 -24.39
C GLN A 270 4.79 -5.17 -23.44
N ILE A 271 4.32 -4.68 -22.27
CA ILE A 271 3.66 -5.46 -21.22
C ILE A 271 2.15 -5.25 -21.28
N LEU A 272 1.70 -4.00 -21.40
CA LEU A 272 0.30 -3.63 -21.61
C LEU A 272 0.15 -3.01 -23.00
N PRO A 273 -0.95 -3.24 -23.72
CA PRO A 273 -1.19 -2.55 -25.00
C PRO A 273 -1.16 -1.03 -24.83
N THR A 274 -0.54 -0.31 -25.75
CA THR A 274 -0.48 1.16 -25.73
C THR A 274 -1.89 1.77 -25.73
N GLU A 275 -2.78 1.23 -26.56
CA GLU A 275 -4.16 1.66 -26.67
C GLU A 275 -4.90 1.52 -25.33
N TRP A 276 -4.58 0.51 -24.54
CA TRP A 276 -5.14 0.32 -23.21
C TRP A 276 -4.64 1.38 -22.23
N THR A 277 -3.33 1.63 -22.23
CA THR A 277 -2.74 2.66 -21.35
C THR A 277 -3.20 4.08 -21.69
N ASP A 278 -3.51 4.35 -22.96
CA ASP A 278 -4.14 5.60 -23.39
C ASP A 278 -5.62 5.63 -22.96
N ALA A 279 -6.34 4.51 -23.07
CA ALA A 279 -7.75 4.43 -22.68
C ALA A 279 -7.97 4.61 -21.15
N VAL A 280 -7.10 4.09 -20.29
CA VAL A 280 -7.27 4.21 -18.83
C VAL A 280 -7.18 5.66 -18.34
N GLN A 281 -6.44 6.53 -19.03
CA GLN A 281 -6.30 7.94 -18.70
C GLN A 281 -7.25 8.86 -19.50
N TYR A 282 -8.03 8.29 -20.43
CA TYR A 282 -9.03 9.06 -21.16
C TYR A 282 -10.23 9.40 -20.25
N PRO A 283 -10.79 10.63 -20.29
CA PRO A 283 -11.90 11.04 -19.44
C PRO A 283 -13.23 10.42 -19.91
N HIS A 284 -13.46 9.15 -19.54
CA HIS A 284 -14.72 8.47 -19.82
C HIS A 284 -15.87 9.00 -18.97
N VAL A 285 -15.55 9.59 -17.81
CA VAL A 285 -16.49 10.28 -16.93
C VAL A 285 -15.95 11.70 -16.72
N LYS A 286 -16.57 12.67 -17.37
CA LYS A 286 -16.32 14.11 -17.32
C LYS A 286 -15.17 14.56 -16.39
N ASP A 287 -13.95 14.55 -16.90
CA ASP A 287 -12.71 15.03 -16.24
C ASP A 287 -12.38 14.42 -14.86
N THR A 288 -13.04 13.29 -14.52
CA THR A 288 -12.92 12.70 -13.19
C THR A 288 -12.35 11.28 -13.19
N TYR A 289 -12.78 10.44 -14.18
CA TYR A 289 -12.51 9.01 -14.13
C TYR A 289 -12.29 8.40 -15.52
N GLY A 290 -11.25 7.57 -15.61
CA GLY A 290 -10.96 6.76 -16.77
C GLY A 290 -11.45 5.31 -16.60
N TYR A 291 -10.65 4.33 -17.00
CA TYR A 291 -10.90 2.91 -16.71
C TYR A 291 -10.20 2.50 -15.42
N GLN A 292 -10.91 2.59 -14.28
CA GLN A 292 -10.42 2.26 -12.93
C GLN A 292 -9.23 3.13 -12.46
N TRP A 293 -9.09 4.33 -13.03
CA TRP A 293 -8.11 5.35 -12.66
C TRP A 293 -8.81 6.68 -12.46
N TRP A 294 -8.42 7.42 -11.43
CA TRP A 294 -8.85 8.79 -11.19
C TRP A 294 -8.05 9.74 -12.06
N LEU A 295 -8.69 10.81 -12.50
CA LEU A 295 -8.05 11.85 -13.31
C LEU A 295 -7.84 13.10 -12.46
N GLY A 296 -6.67 13.71 -12.61
CA GLY A 296 -6.26 14.93 -11.94
C GLY A 296 -5.97 16.08 -12.90
N PRO A 297 -5.52 17.22 -12.38
CA PRO A 297 -5.14 18.38 -13.18
C PRO A 297 -3.95 18.06 -14.09
N ASP A 298 -3.80 18.85 -15.17
CA ASP A 298 -2.65 18.83 -16.11
C ASP A 298 -2.37 17.47 -16.77
N GLY A 299 -3.39 16.61 -16.90
CA GLY A 299 -3.26 15.27 -17.45
C GLY A 299 -2.66 14.27 -16.47
N THR A 300 -2.55 14.62 -15.21
CA THR A 300 -2.20 13.68 -14.13
C THR A 300 -3.33 12.66 -13.97
N PHE A 301 -2.97 11.42 -13.69
CA PHE A 301 -3.92 10.41 -13.29
C PHE A 301 -3.33 9.56 -12.16
N LEU A 302 -4.20 8.91 -11.38
CA LEU A 302 -3.73 8.20 -10.20
C LEU A 302 -4.56 6.95 -9.91
N ALA A 303 -3.88 5.92 -9.45
CA ALA A 303 -4.48 4.83 -8.71
C ALA A 303 -4.60 5.26 -7.24
N ASP A 304 -5.80 5.18 -6.67
CA ASP A 304 -6.12 5.71 -5.34
C ASP A 304 -6.77 4.63 -4.48
N GLY A 305 -6.14 4.34 -3.35
CA GLY A 305 -6.61 3.44 -2.31
C GLY A 305 -6.91 4.18 -1.02
N LEU A 306 -7.89 3.66 -0.29
CA LEU A 306 -8.34 4.20 1.00
C LEU A 306 -7.15 4.52 1.90
N PHE A 307 -7.23 5.64 2.62
CA PHE A 307 -6.20 6.19 3.51
C PHE A 307 -4.91 6.61 2.80
N SER A 308 -5.01 6.98 1.50
CA SER A 308 -3.90 7.49 0.68
C SER A 308 -2.83 6.44 0.33
N GLN A 309 -3.28 5.28 -0.17
CA GLN A 309 -2.42 4.36 -0.90
C GLN A 309 -2.40 4.80 -2.37
N LEU A 310 -1.34 5.46 -2.83
CA LEU A 310 -1.38 6.26 -4.05
C LEU A 310 -0.28 5.87 -5.04
N SER A 311 -0.61 5.90 -6.33
CA SER A 311 0.35 5.93 -7.43
C SER A 311 -0.05 7.02 -8.40
N PHE A 312 0.56 8.21 -8.26
CA PHE A 312 0.38 9.35 -9.15
C PHE A 312 1.26 9.21 -10.38
N VAL A 313 0.67 9.43 -11.54
CA VAL A 313 1.39 9.50 -12.82
C VAL A 313 1.30 10.91 -13.37
N PHE A 314 2.46 11.51 -13.68
CA PHE A 314 2.63 12.83 -14.29
C PHE A 314 3.21 12.69 -15.69
N PRO A 315 2.40 12.33 -16.72
CA PRO A 315 2.91 11.91 -18.04
C PRO A 315 3.74 13.00 -18.74
N ARG A 316 3.32 14.26 -18.58
CA ARG A 316 4.00 15.42 -19.19
C ARG A 316 5.40 15.69 -18.59
N HIS A 317 5.68 15.09 -17.44
CA HIS A 317 6.91 15.35 -16.67
C HIS A 317 7.80 14.11 -16.56
N ASP A 318 7.39 13.00 -17.19
CA ASP A 318 8.06 11.69 -17.07
C ASP A 318 8.36 11.38 -15.59
N ALA A 319 7.32 11.46 -14.76
CA ALA A 319 7.44 11.32 -13.32
C ALA A 319 6.28 10.49 -12.72
N VAL A 320 6.59 9.77 -11.65
CA VAL A 320 5.64 8.96 -10.87
C VAL A 320 5.94 9.11 -9.38
N LEU A 321 4.89 9.30 -8.58
CA LEU A 321 4.99 9.35 -7.12
C LEU A 321 4.12 8.26 -6.50
N ALA A 322 4.73 7.33 -5.79
CA ALA A 322 4.03 6.33 -4.99
C ALA A 322 4.06 6.71 -3.51
N ILE A 323 2.94 6.55 -2.81
CA ILE A 323 2.78 6.85 -1.38
C ILE A 323 1.99 5.73 -0.71
N THR A 324 2.39 5.35 0.52
CA THR A 324 1.53 4.64 1.47
C THR A 324 1.34 5.51 2.70
N ALA A 325 0.13 5.52 3.25
CA ALA A 325 -0.19 6.41 4.35
C ALA A 325 -1.34 5.88 5.23
N GLY A 326 -1.50 6.48 6.40
CA GLY A 326 -2.66 6.38 7.26
C GLY A 326 -3.34 7.75 7.38
N ILE A 327 -3.88 8.26 6.27
CA ILE A 327 -4.46 9.62 6.19
C ILE A 327 -5.99 9.52 5.96
N PRO A 328 -6.83 10.20 6.76
CA PRO A 328 -8.27 10.20 6.56
C PRO A 328 -8.68 10.76 5.20
N GLU A 329 -9.68 10.16 4.53
CA GLU A 329 -10.16 10.60 3.21
C GLU A 329 -10.55 12.09 3.16
N LYS A 330 -11.12 12.60 4.25
CA LYS A 330 -11.55 14.00 4.35
C LYS A 330 -10.42 15.02 4.51
N SER A 331 -9.17 14.57 4.59
CA SER A 331 -8.00 15.46 4.75
C SER A 331 -7.66 16.26 3.49
N HIS A 332 -8.21 15.88 2.33
CA HIS A 332 -7.85 16.48 1.04
C HIS A 332 -6.35 16.42 0.70
N PHE A 333 -5.63 15.41 1.19
CA PHE A 333 -4.18 15.26 1.04
C PHE A 333 -3.71 15.44 -0.40
N ASN A 334 -4.41 14.83 -1.38
CA ASN A 334 -4.04 14.94 -2.80
C ASN A 334 -4.01 16.40 -3.27
N SER A 335 -5.02 17.20 -2.94
CA SER A 335 -5.11 18.60 -3.36
C SER A 335 -4.33 19.56 -2.45
N SER A 336 -4.29 19.30 -1.15
CA SER A 336 -3.67 20.20 -0.17
C SER A 336 -2.16 20.03 -0.04
N CYS A 337 -1.61 18.87 -0.39
CA CYS A 337 -0.20 18.57 -0.30
C CYS A 337 0.37 18.17 -1.67
N VAL A 338 -0.06 17.05 -2.28
CA VAL A 338 0.58 16.54 -3.50
C VAL A 338 0.49 17.54 -4.65
N TYR A 339 -0.70 18.02 -5.00
CA TYR A 339 -0.88 18.97 -6.13
C TYR A 339 -0.37 20.38 -5.83
N ARG A 340 -0.08 20.72 -4.57
CA ARG A 340 0.59 21.98 -4.20
C ARG A 340 2.04 21.98 -4.66
N HIS A 341 2.73 20.85 -4.55
CA HIS A 341 4.15 20.69 -4.87
C HIS A 341 4.37 20.18 -6.28
N PHE A 342 3.54 19.27 -6.77
CA PHE A 342 3.67 18.64 -8.07
C PHE A 342 2.45 18.94 -8.95
N PRO A 343 2.60 19.26 -10.25
CA PRO A 343 3.82 19.15 -11.06
C PRO A 343 4.75 20.36 -11.02
N ALA A 344 4.47 21.43 -10.27
CA ALA A 344 5.26 22.67 -10.29
C ALA A 344 6.77 22.42 -10.08
N ALA A 345 7.13 21.56 -9.11
CA ALA A 345 8.52 21.21 -8.82
C ALA A 345 9.27 20.61 -10.03
N PHE A 346 8.56 19.98 -10.98
CA PHE A 346 9.17 19.42 -12.20
C PHE A 346 9.52 20.47 -13.25
N MET A 347 9.00 21.67 -13.12
CA MET A 347 9.21 22.78 -14.08
C MET A 347 10.27 23.75 -13.62
N GLU A 348 10.76 23.65 -12.39
CA GLU A 348 11.77 24.53 -11.85
C GLU A 348 13.12 24.31 -12.52
N ALA A 349 13.84 25.41 -12.76
CA ALA A 349 15.24 25.34 -13.20
C ALA A 349 16.08 24.82 -12.03
N THR A 350 16.86 23.78 -12.27
CA THR A 350 17.70 23.17 -11.23
C THR A 350 19.15 23.51 -11.42
N SER A 351 19.80 23.89 -10.33
CA SER A 351 21.25 23.96 -10.23
C SER A 351 21.72 22.98 -9.18
N PRO A 352 22.87 22.34 -9.32
CA PRO A 352 23.41 21.46 -8.31
C PRO A 352 23.48 22.16 -6.94
N ASP A 353 22.75 21.69 -5.96
CA ASP A 353 22.77 22.16 -4.58
C ASP A 353 23.14 21.04 -3.63
N ARG A 354 24.42 20.91 -3.33
CA ARG A 354 24.96 19.88 -2.44
C ARG A 354 24.40 19.97 -1.03
N ARG A 355 24.01 21.15 -0.56
CA ARG A 355 23.49 21.37 0.79
C ARG A 355 22.07 20.77 0.89
N SER A 356 21.19 21.13 -0.03
CA SER A 356 19.83 20.60 -0.07
C SER A 356 19.82 19.09 -0.37
N ALA A 357 20.71 18.61 -1.25
CA ALA A 357 20.83 17.17 -1.52
C ALA A 357 21.24 16.38 -0.27
N LYS A 358 22.23 16.89 0.50
CA LYS A 358 22.61 16.27 1.78
C LYS A 358 21.47 16.35 2.80
N ALA A 359 20.79 17.47 2.91
CA ALA A 359 19.68 17.65 3.83
C ALA A 359 18.52 16.67 3.51
N LEU A 360 18.24 16.45 2.22
CA LEU A 360 17.23 15.47 1.78
C LEU A 360 17.62 14.04 2.16
N ASP A 361 18.87 13.66 1.94
CA ASP A 361 19.37 12.33 2.33
C ASP A 361 19.30 12.13 3.85
N ASP A 362 19.76 13.09 4.64
CA ASP A 362 19.69 13.06 6.10
C ASP A 362 18.23 12.99 6.58
N ARG A 363 17.32 13.78 5.96
CA ARG A 363 15.90 13.81 6.28
C ARG A 363 15.23 12.47 5.97
N SER A 364 15.46 11.91 4.78
CA SER A 364 14.88 10.65 4.34
C SER A 364 15.25 9.48 5.27
N ARG A 365 16.47 9.48 5.80
CA ARG A 365 16.94 8.46 6.76
C ARG A 365 16.41 8.65 8.18
N SER A 366 15.95 9.84 8.53
CA SER A 366 15.48 10.17 9.89
C SER A 366 13.97 10.14 10.06
N LEU A 367 13.21 9.82 9.00
CA LEU A 367 11.74 9.78 9.03
C LEU A 367 11.22 8.78 10.05
N ARG A 368 10.30 9.23 10.93
CA ARG A 368 9.69 8.38 11.95
C ARG A 368 8.31 8.87 12.34
N LEU A 369 7.39 7.94 12.63
CA LEU A 369 6.04 8.24 13.14
C LEU A 369 5.95 8.17 14.65
N LEU A 370 6.80 7.37 15.29
CA LEU A 370 6.75 7.15 16.71
C LEU A 370 7.82 7.99 17.41
N SER A 371 7.38 8.73 18.45
CA SER A 371 8.30 9.39 19.36
C SER A 371 9.00 8.37 20.26
N ALA A 372 10.15 8.73 20.82
CA ALA A 372 10.79 7.92 21.84
C ALA A 372 9.90 7.86 23.09
N ALA A 373 9.76 6.68 23.69
CA ALA A 373 9.05 6.50 24.94
C ALA A 373 9.77 7.26 26.08
N HIS A 374 8.99 7.93 26.93
CA HIS A 374 9.56 8.78 27.98
C HIS A 374 9.70 8.07 29.32
N LEU A 375 8.70 7.27 29.74
CA LEU A 375 8.71 6.55 31.01
C LEU A 375 8.54 5.05 30.76
N THR A 376 9.52 4.28 31.21
CA THR A 376 9.52 2.81 31.06
C THR A 376 9.07 2.07 32.30
N HIS A 377 8.91 2.76 33.43
CA HIS A 377 8.60 2.16 34.73
C HIS A 377 7.49 2.92 35.45
N SER A 378 6.71 2.19 36.27
CA SER A 378 5.74 2.72 37.20
C SER A 378 5.69 1.84 38.45
N PRO A 379 5.44 2.42 39.63
CA PRO A 379 5.27 1.66 40.87
C PRO A 379 4.11 0.66 40.82
N VAL A 380 3.08 0.92 40.03
CA VAL A 380 1.91 0.04 39.90
C VAL A 380 2.23 -1.30 39.27
N ILE A 381 3.34 -1.43 38.53
CA ILE A 381 3.76 -2.68 37.84
C ILE A 381 3.72 -3.86 38.83
N HIS A 382 4.22 -3.70 40.07
CA HIS A 382 4.25 -4.77 41.05
C HIS A 382 2.86 -5.30 41.44
N HIS A 383 1.81 -4.49 41.23
CA HIS A 383 0.45 -4.83 41.59
C HIS A 383 -0.35 -5.40 40.40
N VAL A 384 0.00 -5.01 39.15
CA VAL A 384 -0.78 -5.33 37.97
C VAL A 384 -0.14 -6.42 37.09
N SER A 385 1.19 -6.59 37.17
CA SER A 385 1.91 -7.59 36.40
C SER A 385 1.46 -9.01 36.76
N GLY A 386 1.20 -9.83 35.77
CA GLY A 386 0.78 -11.22 35.95
C GLY A 386 -0.66 -11.40 36.39
N LYS A 387 -1.45 -10.33 36.53
CA LYS A 387 -2.85 -10.41 36.94
C LYS A 387 -3.78 -10.53 35.73
N ASN A 388 -4.84 -11.32 35.92
CA ASN A 388 -5.95 -11.40 34.96
C ASN A 388 -7.05 -10.39 35.33
N TYR A 389 -7.58 -9.72 34.33
CA TYR A 389 -8.72 -8.82 34.44
C TYR A 389 -9.87 -9.43 33.65
N GLN A 390 -11.01 -9.67 34.31
CA GLN A 390 -12.23 -10.18 33.70
C GLN A 390 -13.14 -9.01 33.32
N PHE A 391 -13.80 -9.14 32.17
CA PHE A 391 -14.73 -8.16 31.64
C PHE A 391 -16.15 -8.72 31.61
N ALA A 392 -17.14 -7.86 31.91
CA ALA A 392 -18.54 -8.19 31.68
C ALA A 392 -18.84 -8.28 30.17
N ASP A 393 -19.98 -8.84 29.80
CA ASP A 393 -20.42 -8.90 28.40
C ASP A 393 -20.33 -7.52 27.73
N ASN A 394 -19.69 -7.48 26.57
CA ASN A 394 -19.42 -6.26 25.84
C ASN A 394 -19.52 -6.49 24.33
N SER A 395 -19.62 -5.40 23.56
CA SER A 395 -19.78 -5.43 22.09
C SER A 395 -18.58 -6.04 21.37
N ASP A 396 -17.39 -5.97 21.95
CA ASP A 396 -16.15 -6.47 21.36
C ASP A 396 -15.85 -7.92 21.78
N GLN A 397 -16.72 -8.48 22.62
CA GLN A 397 -16.68 -9.86 23.10
C GLN A 397 -15.37 -10.23 23.81
N VAL A 398 -14.73 -9.25 24.40
CA VAL A 398 -13.52 -9.41 25.21
C VAL A 398 -13.91 -10.05 26.54
N LYS A 399 -13.25 -11.15 26.88
CA LYS A 399 -13.47 -11.92 28.11
C LYS A 399 -12.49 -11.55 29.21
N SER A 400 -11.19 -11.54 28.84
CA SER A 400 -10.13 -11.23 29.81
C SER A 400 -8.95 -10.51 29.14
N MET A 401 -8.18 -9.82 29.98
CA MET A 401 -6.88 -9.23 29.61
C MET A 401 -5.84 -9.52 30.69
N ARG A 402 -4.58 -9.62 30.27
CA ARG A 402 -3.43 -9.82 31.13
C ARG A 402 -2.25 -8.97 30.65
N PHE A 403 -1.48 -8.45 31.60
CA PHE A 403 -0.28 -7.65 31.37
C PHE A 403 0.88 -8.30 32.15
N ASP A 404 1.86 -8.82 31.42
CA ASP A 404 3.08 -9.38 32.01
C ASP A 404 4.24 -8.42 31.72
N PHE A 405 4.67 -7.66 32.72
CA PHE A 405 5.76 -6.71 32.58
C PHE A 405 7.11 -7.36 32.92
N THR A 406 8.10 -7.05 32.09
CA THR A 406 9.53 -7.29 32.31
C THR A 406 10.25 -5.94 32.35
N ASP A 407 11.58 -5.94 32.52
CA ASP A 407 12.37 -4.70 32.53
C ASP A 407 12.31 -3.93 31.21
N ASP A 408 12.05 -4.61 30.09
CA ASP A 408 12.16 -4.06 28.74
C ASP A 408 10.90 -4.24 27.86
N ALA A 409 9.86 -4.88 28.39
CA ALA A 409 8.64 -5.13 27.63
C ALA A 409 7.41 -5.37 28.50
N CYS A 410 6.24 -5.17 27.90
CA CYS A 410 4.95 -5.66 28.36
C CYS A 410 4.42 -6.69 27.37
N VAL A 411 4.17 -7.91 27.81
CA VAL A 411 3.41 -8.90 27.06
C VAL A 411 1.95 -8.71 27.39
N PHE A 412 1.19 -8.13 26.45
CA PHE A 412 -0.24 -7.93 26.55
C PHE A 412 -0.94 -9.14 25.93
N THR A 413 -1.85 -9.77 26.69
CA THR A 413 -2.68 -10.87 26.22
C THR A 413 -4.14 -10.49 26.38
N MET A 414 -4.95 -10.71 25.35
CA MET A 414 -6.40 -10.52 25.34
C MET A 414 -7.08 -11.80 24.88
N GLU A 415 -8.13 -12.19 25.60
CA GLU A 415 -9.02 -13.29 25.19
C GLU A 415 -10.35 -12.73 24.74
N ASP A 416 -10.80 -13.15 23.56
CA ASP A 416 -12.13 -12.88 23.02
C ASP A 416 -12.81 -14.22 22.60
N GLN A 417 -13.88 -14.16 21.81
CA GLN A 417 -14.55 -15.36 21.31
C GLN A 417 -13.72 -16.18 20.31
N ARG A 418 -12.69 -15.58 19.68
CA ARG A 418 -11.82 -16.22 18.68
C ARG A 418 -10.59 -16.88 19.31
N GLY A 419 -10.34 -16.63 20.60
CA GLY A 419 -9.23 -17.21 21.35
C GLY A 419 -8.34 -16.18 22.04
N SER A 420 -7.09 -16.57 22.25
CA SER A 420 -6.07 -15.75 22.93
C SER A 420 -5.19 -15.05 21.91
N HIS A 421 -5.01 -13.73 22.09
CA HIS A 421 -4.24 -12.85 21.22
C HIS A 421 -3.15 -12.16 22.02
N THR A 422 -1.94 -12.12 21.51
CA THR A 422 -0.79 -11.54 22.21
C THR A 422 -0.13 -10.45 21.37
N ILE A 423 0.27 -9.37 22.05
CA ILE A 423 1.16 -8.32 21.52
C ILE A 423 2.26 -8.05 22.54
N LYS A 424 3.51 -8.05 22.11
CA LYS A 424 4.65 -7.70 22.93
C LYS A 424 5.08 -6.27 22.66
N ALA A 425 4.78 -5.35 23.59
CA ALA A 425 5.13 -3.95 23.50
C ALA A 425 6.46 -3.67 24.23
N GLY A 426 7.44 -3.09 23.54
CA GLY A 426 8.74 -2.77 24.13
C GLY A 426 8.66 -1.51 25.01
N LEU A 427 9.37 -1.49 26.13
CA LEU A 427 9.51 -0.35 27.01
C LEU A 427 10.81 0.41 26.66
N GLY A 428 10.68 1.68 26.25
CA GLY A 428 11.81 2.50 25.78
C GLY A 428 12.33 2.11 24.38
N ARG A 429 11.70 1.15 23.74
CA ARG A 429 12.03 0.67 22.38
C ARG A 429 10.78 0.12 21.69
N THR A 430 10.88 -0.15 20.41
CA THR A 430 9.86 -0.91 19.67
C THR A 430 10.24 -2.39 19.62
N LEU A 431 9.25 -3.28 19.63
CA LEU A 431 9.43 -4.72 19.38
C LEU A 431 8.56 -5.14 18.21
N GLU A 432 9.12 -5.97 17.35
CA GLU A 432 8.45 -6.55 16.20
C GLU A 432 7.96 -7.97 16.52
N GLY A 433 6.75 -8.29 16.05
CA GLY A 433 6.16 -9.62 16.15
C GLY A 433 4.92 -9.73 15.29
N ASP A 434 4.21 -10.82 15.44
CA ASP A 434 2.91 -11.03 14.79
C ASP A 434 1.82 -11.27 15.85
N THR A 435 0.59 -11.01 15.45
CA THR A 435 -0.59 -11.22 16.31
C THR A 435 -1.76 -11.80 15.51
N THR A 436 -2.57 -12.60 16.19
CA THR A 436 -3.86 -13.09 15.69
C THR A 436 -5.02 -12.13 16.01
N MET A 437 -4.74 -10.93 16.56
CA MET A 437 -5.74 -9.90 16.86
C MET A 437 -6.19 -9.19 15.57
N THR A 438 -6.89 -9.92 14.72
CA THR A 438 -7.41 -9.48 13.41
C THR A 438 -8.93 -9.37 13.43
N GLY A 439 -9.58 -8.98 12.34
CA GLY A 439 -11.03 -9.00 12.18
C GLY A 439 -11.81 -8.02 13.05
N ASN A 440 -11.16 -7.04 13.68
CA ASN A 440 -11.85 -6.04 14.49
C ASN A 440 -12.42 -4.88 13.63
N LYS A 441 -13.41 -4.18 14.17
CA LYS A 441 -14.08 -3.06 13.48
C LYS A 441 -13.15 -1.88 13.16
N LEU A 442 -12.15 -1.65 14.02
CA LEU A 442 -11.17 -0.58 13.79
C LEU A 442 -10.31 -0.81 12.55
N HIS A 443 -10.14 -2.08 12.13
CA HIS A 443 -9.37 -2.46 10.96
C HIS A 443 -10.25 -3.00 9.83
N HIS A 444 -11.46 -2.45 9.66
CA HIS A 444 -12.40 -2.84 8.60
C HIS A 444 -12.73 -4.34 8.57
N GLU A 445 -12.69 -5.00 9.72
CA GLU A 445 -13.03 -6.44 9.87
C GLU A 445 -12.21 -7.34 8.92
N TYR A 446 -10.95 -6.99 8.61
CA TYR A 446 -10.07 -7.86 7.86
C TYR A 446 -9.71 -9.09 8.70
N GLU A 447 -10.21 -10.26 8.30
CA GLU A 447 -9.96 -11.55 8.94
C GLU A 447 -8.72 -12.22 8.33
N LEU A 448 -7.54 -11.65 8.59
CA LEU A 448 -6.27 -12.27 8.24
C LEU A 448 -5.89 -13.31 9.30
N ASP A 449 -5.15 -14.35 8.93
CA ASP A 449 -4.66 -15.36 9.89
C ASP A 449 -3.80 -14.71 10.97
N ARG A 450 -2.98 -13.74 10.59
CA ARG A 450 -2.14 -12.93 11.46
C ARG A 450 -1.78 -11.59 10.82
N MET A 451 -1.38 -10.64 11.63
CA MET A 451 -0.86 -9.33 11.20
C MET A 451 0.49 -9.06 11.85
N TRP A 452 1.44 -8.54 11.07
CA TRP A 452 2.71 -8.05 11.60
C TRP A 452 2.49 -6.76 12.36
N VAL A 453 3.02 -6.69 13.57
CA VAL A 453 2.89 -5.54 14.46
C VAL A 453 4.25 -5.13 15.01
N ILE A 454 4.52 -3.83 15.02
CA ILE A 454 5.62 -3.23 15.76
C ILE A 454 5.00 -2.42 16.88
N ALA A 455 5.31 -2.80 18.13
CA ALA A 455 4.65 -2.26 19.30
C ALA A 455 5.64 -1.67 20.30
N SER A 456 5.21 -0.57 20.92
CA SER A 456 5.89 0.06 22.05
C SER A 456 4.90 0.34 23.18
N GLY A 457 5.42 0.47 24.40
CA GLY A 457 4.66 0.84 25.57
C GLY A 457 5.41 1.89 26.39
N GLU A 458 4.66 2.78 27.00
CA GLU A 458 5.18 3.80 27.91
C GLU A 458 4.20 4.09 29.05
N TRP A 459 4.71 4.52 30.17
CA TRP A 459 3.90 5.05 31.25
C TRP A 459 3.76 6.55 31.07
N ARG A 460 2.53 7.05 31.03
CA ARG A 460 2.23 8.48 30.97
C ARG A 460 2.29 9.11 32.36
N ASP A 461 1.90 8.33 33.36
CA ASP A 461 1.96 8.62 34.79
C ASP A 461 2.00 7.30 35.58
N ASP A 462 1.93 7.36 36.92
CA ASP A 462 2.03 6.18 37.79
C ASP A 462 0.94 5.11 37.57
N ARG A 463 -0.16 5.43 36.88
CA ARG A 463 -1.31 4.53 36.70
C ARG A 463 -1.76 4.36 35.27
N THR A 464 -1.25 5.18 34.34
CA THR A 464 -1.66 5.18 32.93
C THR A 464 -0.57 4.58 32.04
N PHE A 465 -0.79 3.38 31.57
CA PHE A 465 0.06 2.70 30.58
C PHE A 465 -0.52 2.87 29.19
N VAL A 466 0.30 3.31 28.23
CA VAL A 466 -0.09 3.51 26.83
C VAL A 466 0.73 2.60 25.94
N MET A 467 0.06 1.84 25.08
CA MET A 467 0.70 1.07 24.05
C MET A 467 0.37 1.65 22.67
N THR A 468 1.36 1.64 21.78
CA THR A 468 1.17 1.94 20.35
C THR A 468 1.45 0.67 19.57
N TRP A 469 0.48 0.25 18.75
CA TRP A 469 0.58 -0.94 17.90
C TRP A 469 0.51 -0.53 16.43
N SER A 470 1.64 -0.52 15.75
CA SER A 470 1.72 -0.24 14.31
C SER A 470 1.60 -1.55 13.54
N PHE A 471 0.49 -1.74 12.81
CA PHE A 471 0.28 -2.91 11.94
C PHE A 471 0.94 -2.62 10.59
N VAL A 472 2.23 -2.90 10.52
CA VAL A 472 3.17 -2.35 9.51
C VAL A 472 2.97 -2.80 8.06
N GLU A 473 2.03 -3.68 7.81
CA GLU A 473 1.58 -4.04 6.46
C GLU A 473 0.24 -3.39 6.08
N THR A 474 -0.20 -2.40 6.87
CA THR A 474 -1.47 -1.71 6.72
C THR A 474 -1.35 -0.22 7.06
N ALA A 475 -2.42 0.54 6.80
CA ALA A 475 -2.55 1.93 7.24
C ALA A 475 -2.79 2.09 8.76
N PHE A 476 -3.04 0.99 9.49
CA PHE A 476 -3.57 1.05 10.84
C PHE A 476 -2.49 1.14 11.91
N ARG A 477 -2.69 2.07 12.84
CA ARG A 477 -1.89 2.24 14.05
C ARG A 477 -2.81 2.49 15.24
N ASP A 478 -2.85 1.53 16.16
CA ASP A 478 -3.67 1.64 17.35
C ASP A 478 -2.93 2.33 18.48
N THR A 479 -3.66 3.15 19.21
CA THR A 479 -3.27 3.66 20.54
C THR A 479 -4.17 3.02 21.56
N VAL A 480 -3.56 2.36 22.53
CA VAL A 480 -4.25 1.64 23.61
C VAL A 480 -3.87 2.28 24.95
N ILE A 481 -4.86 2.74 25.68
CA ILE A 481 -4.68 3.40 26.96
C ILE A 481 -5.27 2.52 28.06
N CYS A 482 -4.42 2.12 29.03
CA CYS A 482 -4.79 1.29 30.17
C CYS A 482 -4.63 2.11 31.44
N PHE A 483 -5.73 2.42 32.12
CA PHE A 483 -5.72 3.12 33.41
C PHE A 483 -6.00 2.13 34.55
N PHE A 484 -5.04 1.97 35.47
CA PHE A 484 -5.12 1.03 36.57
C PHE A 484 -5.56 1.76 37.86
N GLU A 485 -6.64 1.29 38.47
CA GLU A 485 -7.17 1.84 39.74
C GLU A 485 -7.59 0.73 40.69
N GLY A 486 -6.76 0.47 41.69
CA GLY A 486 -6.97 -0.63 42.63
C GLY A 486 -7.07 -1.96 41.89
N PRO A 487 -8.17 -2.73 42.04
CA PRO A 487 -8.37 -3.99 41.36
C PRO A 487 -8.95 -3.85 39.93
N SER A 488 -9.08 -2.63 39.41
CA SER A 488 -9.73 -2.38 38.14
C SER A 488 -8.76 -1.87 37.07
N VAL A 489 -9.03 -2.21 35.81
CA VAL A 489 -8.40 -1.59 34.65
C VAL A 489 -9.47 -1.01 33.73
N ARG A 490 -9.31 0.25 33.33
CA ARG A 490 -10.04 0.84 32.21
C ARG A 490 -9.19 0.74 30.96
N PHE A 491 -9.76 0.21 29.90
CA PHE A 491 -9.11 -0.06 28.62
C PHE A 491 -9.80 0.72 27.52
N ASP A 492 -9.08 1.63 26.90
CA ASP A 492 -9.50 2.42 25.75
C ASP A 492 -8.63 2.05 24.54
N ARG A 493 -9.24 1.81 23.38
CA ARG A 493 -8.54 1.51 22.12
C ARG A 493 -9.06 2.39 21.00
N GLN A 494 -8.14 3.01 20.31
CA GLN A 494 -8.42 3.85 19.12
C GLN A 494 -7.42 3.59 18.02
N VAL A 495 -7.83 3.85 16.77
CA VAL A 495 -7.00 3.73 15.56
C VAL A 495 -6.80 5.11 14.93
N ASN A 496 -5.67 5.30 14.23
CA ASN A 496 -5.36 6.54 13.50
C ASN A 496 -6.35 6.86 12.38
N VAL A 497 -6.82 5.84 11.64
CA VAL A 497 -7.75 5.99 10.51
C VAL A 497 -8.79 4.88 10.49
N ASN A 498 -10.03 5.24 10.13
CA ASN A 498 -11.11 4.31 9.80
C ASN A 498 -12.16 5.05 8.95
N SER A 499 -12.94 4.33 8.14
CA SER A 499 -14.09 4.89 7.41
C SER A 499 -15.33 5.07 8.29
N ALA A 500 -15.35 4.42 9.46
CA ALA A 500 -16.40 4.53 10.49
C ALA A 500 -15.80 5.15 11.76
N GLU A 501 -16.10 4.57 12.92
CA GLU A 501 -15.57 5.03 14.21
C GLU A 501 -14.07 4.70 14.35
N THR A 502 -13.31 5.65 14.91
CA THR A 502 -11.89 5.49 15.19
C THR A 502 -11.59 5.01 16.61
N SER A 503 -12.62 4.77 17.42
CA SER A 503 -12.48 4.29 18.79
C SER A 503 -13.50 3.20 19.10
N LEU A 504 -13.12 2.27 19.96
CA LEU A 504 -14.04 1.30 20.55
C LEU A 504 -14.62 1.85 21.87
N PRO A 505 -15.76 1.34 22.32
CA PRO A 505 -16.27 1.64 23.66
C PRO A 505 -15.23 1.30 24.74
N THR A 506 -15.14 2.13 25.77
CA THR A 506 -14.31 1.87 26.94
C THR A 506 -14.73 0.57 27.61
N LEU A 507 -13.77 -0.30 27.89
CA LEU A 507 -13.98 -1.51 28.67
C LEU A 507 -13.43 -1.34 30.08
N THR A 508 -14.15 -1.89 31.09
CA THR A 508 -13.66 -1.93 32.47
C THR A 508 -13.58 -3.38 32.95
N GLY A 509 -12.35 -3.80 33.27
CA GLY A 509 -12.07 -5.12 33.78
C GLY A 509 -11.76 -5.09 35.29
N ARG A 510 -12.03 -6.21 35.96
CA ARG A 510 -11.67 -6.41 37.36
C ARG A 510 -10.70 -7.56 37.51
N MET A 511 -9.69 -7.34 38.36
CA MET A 511 -8.68 -8.33 38.73
C MET A 511 -9.35 -9.50 39.46
N THR A 512 -8.96 -10.72 39.09
CA THR A 512 -9.40 -11.99 39.67
C THR A 512 -8.24 -12.72 40.32
#